data_a11304596ee0f25dcb9a3bf46d2537b3
#
_entry.id   a11304596ee0f25dcb9a3bf46d2537b3
#
_cell.length_a   1.000
_cell.length_b   1.000
_cell.length_c   1.000
_cell.angle_alpha   90.00
_cell.angle_beta   90.00
_cell.angle_gamma   90.00
#
_symmetry.space_group_name_H-M   'P 1'
#
loop_
_entity.id
_entity.type
_entity.pdbx_description
1 polymer ?
#
loop_
_entity_poly.entity_id
_entity_poly.type
_entity_poly.pdbx_seq_one_letter_code
_entity_poly.pdbx_strand_id
1 'polypeptide(L)'
;MNKKKSVTISDIAKRVNMTTITVSRALSKPDLVKPATLARILEVARELDYVPNAFARGLKRSESLIIGVITASVDNPFYSEMIKAISREAKKHGYTIMLVDTDELEELESKAVDTLLGYRVAGIILSPVSDEPSYQPDYLERLGNGKTPVVLLDRTIHESPFSRVVLDNYHSGIEAAQYLVRQTPNLKRLLVLTGPEHSRITMERLKGLKEVLADHPQVQVEVCAGDYTLMPSYLHTLDYLAEHSAPDAIMGFNQLITLGALRALRMHNIPHDSLTICGIDRLPFADIFGVPIACVAHDASLAGSSAVRLLLDRLEDPHKPRDKVVIAGKLENG
;
A
#
# COMPACT_ATOMS: atom_id res chain seq x y z
N MET A 1 15.69 -36.96 2.89
CA MET A 1 14.42 -36.69 2.19
C MET A 1 14.67 -36.72 0.70
N ASN A 2 14.15 -37.75 -0.02
CA ASN A 2 14.25 -37.84 -1.48
C ASN A 2 13.43 -36.71 -2.10
N LYS A 3 14.08 -35.70 -2.71
CA LYS A 3 13.39 -34.69 -3.53
C LYS A 3 12.71 -35.43 -4.69
N LYS A 4 11.39 -35.57 -4.68
CA LYS A 4 10.61 -35.98 -5.87
C LYS A 4 11.02 -35.05 -7.00
N LYS A 5 11.62 -35.60 -8.04
CA LYS A 5 12.04 -34.87 -9.24
C LYS A 5 10.78 -34.27 -9.88
N SER A 6 10.71 -32.95 -9.98
CA SER A 6 9.53 -32.30 -10.60
C SER A 6 9.40 -32.76 -12.05
N VAL A 7 8.19 -33.12 -12.44
CA VAL A 7 7.86 -33.52 -13.82
C VAL A 7 8.12 -32.34 -14.76
N THR A 8 8.72 -32.61 -15.89
CA THR A 8 9.12 -31.60 -16.89
C THR A 8 8.36 -31.80 -18.21
N ILE A 9 8.37 -30.77 -19.05
CA ILE A 9 7.86 -30.89 -20.45
C ILE A 9 8.53 -32.04 -21.20
N SER A 10 9.79 -32.36 -20.89
CA SER A 10 10.53 -33.47 -21.52
C SER A 10 9.94 -34.82 -21.14
N ASP A 11 9.44 -34.98 -19.91
CA ASP A 11 8.82 -36.22 -19.45
C ASP A 11 7.49 -36.46 -20.15
N ILE A 12 6.67 -35.40 -20.33
CA ILE A 12 5.45 -35.47 -21.13
C ILE A 12 5.77 -35.81 -22.57
N ALA A 13 6.75 -35.13 -23.15
CA ALA A 13 7.16 -35.34 -24.58
C ALA A 13 7.57 -36.80 -24.86
N LYS A 14 8.36 -37.41 -23.95
CA LYS A 14 8.72 -38.83 -24.01
C LYS A 14 7.48 -39.73 -23.92
N ARG A 15 6.55 -39.44 -23.00
CA ARG A 15 5.35 -40.25 -22.77
C ARG A 15 4.37 -40.23 -23.96
N VAL A 16 4.22 -39.06 -24.61
CA VAL A 16 3.36 -38.93 -25.81
C VAL A 16 4.05 -39.26 -27.12
N ASN A 17 5.36 -39.53 -27.09
CA ASN A 17 6.23 -39.74 -28.27
C ASN A 17 6.20 -38.55 -29.23
N MET A 18 6.38 -37.34 -28.71
CA MET A 18 6.39 -36.09 -29.45
C MET A 18 7.57 -35.21 -29.02
N THR A 19 7.86 -34.15 -29.79
CA THR A 19 8.93 -33.23 -29.45
C THR A 19 8.52 -32.32 -28.28
N THR A 20 9.48 -31.85 -27.45
CA THR A 20 9.26 -30.88 -26.40
C THR A 20 8.66 -29.58 -26.93
N ILE A 21 8.95 -29.21 -28.20
CA ILE A 21 8.39 -28.04 -28.88
C ILE A 21 6.88 -28.22 -29.06
N THR A 22 6.45 -29.40 -29.52
CA THR A 22 5.02 -29.73 -29.74
C THR A 22 4.25 -29.67 -28.42
N VAL A 23 4.79 -30.28 -27.36
CA VAL A 23 4.19 -30.25 -26.00
C VAL A 23 4.14 -28.83 -25.47
N SER A 24 5.24 -28.06 -25.57
CA SER A 24 5.30 -26.66 -25.15
C SER A 24 4.25 -25.79 -25.85
N ARG A 25 4.08 -26.02 -27.18
CA ARG A 25 3.08 -25.32 -28.01
C ARG A 25 1.66 -25.68 -27.60
N ALA A 26 1.37 -26.96 -27.36
CA ALA A 26 0.07 -27.44 -26.91
C ALA A 26 -0.33 -26.80 -25.55
N LEU A 27 0.62 -26.68 -24.63
CA LEU A 27 0.37 -26.10 -23.31
C LEU A 27 0.30 -24.57 -23.30
N SER A 28 0.90 -23.89 -24.31
CA SER A 28 0.97 -22.41 -24.34
C SER A 28 0.07 -21.75 -25.37
N LYS A 29 -0.23 -22.43 -26.48
CA LYS A 29 -1.05 -21.96 -27.62
C LYS A 29 -1.91 -23.13 -28.14
N PRO A 30 -2.92 -23.57 -27.36
CA PRO A 30 -3.72 -24.77 -27.69
C PRO A 30 -4.39 -24.68 -29.03
N ASP A 31 -4.83 -23.48 -29.45
CA ASP A 31 -5.50 -23.24 -30.71
C ASP A 31 -4.62 -23.55 -31.98
N LEU A 32 -3.29 -23.61 -31.78
CA LEU A 32 -2.34 -23.93 -32.86
C LEU A 32 -1.98 -25.41 -32.93
N VAL A 33 -2.70 -26.27 -32.18
CA VAL A 33 -2.44 -27.73 -32.15
C VAL A 33 -3.72 -28.49 -32.47
N LYS A 34 -3.59 -29.58 -33.28
CA LYS A 34 -4.74 -30.42 -33.63
C LYS A 34 -5.45 -30.91 -32.36
N PRO A 35 -6.81 -30.90 -32.31
CA PRO A 35 -7.57 -31.25 -31.11
C PRO A 35 -7.22 -32.60 -30.48
N ALA A 36 -7.04 -33.64 -31.32
CA ALA A 36 -6.66 -34.96 -30.82
C ALA A 36 -5.26 -34.99 -30.17
N THR A 37 -4.30 -34.22 -30.73
CA THR A 37 -2.96 -34.11 -30.18
C THR A 37 -2.97 -33.32 -28.86
N LEU A 38 -3.75 -32.27 -28.81
CA LEU A 38 -3.93 -31.46 -27.57
C LEU A 38 -4.53 -32.32 -26.46
N ALA A 39 -5.61 -33.04 -26.74
CA ALA A 39 -6.28 -33.91 -25.77
C ALA A 39 -5.31 -34.93 -25.17
N ARG A 40 -4.53 -35.62 -25.97
CA ARG A 40 -3.54 -36.59 -25.52
C ARG A 40 -2.43 -35.97 -24.64
N ILE A 41 -1.95 -34.78 -25.00
CA ILE A 41 -0.92 -34.07 -24.20
C ILE A 41 -1.49 -33.65 -22.86
N LEU A 42 -2.72 -33.11 -22.80
CA LEU A 42 -3.37 -32.68 -21.57
C LEU A 42 -3.69 -33.85 -20.65
N GLU A 43 -4.06 -35.02 -21.20
CA GLU A 43 -4.31 -36.24 -20.45
C GLU A 43 -3.02 -36.72 -19.75
N VAL A 44 -1.92 -36.86 -20.49
CA VAL A 44 -0.61 -37.25 -19.93
C VAL A 44 -0.08 -36.22 -18.94
N ALA A 45 -0.29 -34.94 -19.19
CA ALA A 45 0.11 -33.89 -18.26
C ALA A 45 -0.64 -34.03 -16.90
N ARG A 46 -1.95 -34.39 -16.93
CA ARG A 46 -2.74 -34.70 -15.73
C ARG A 46 -2.28 -35.98 -15.02
N GLU A 47 -2.05 -37.06 -15.78
CA GLU A 47 -1.54 -38.31 -15.20
C GLU A 47 -0.22 -38.15 -14.47
N LEU A 48 0.64 -37.28 -14.96
CA LEU A 48 1.95 -37.00 -14.39
C LEU A 48 1.94 -35.89 -13.32
N ASP A 49 0.79 -35.35 -12.96
CA ASP A 49 0.66 -34.17 -12.07
C ASP A 49 1.57 -33.00 -12.51
N TYR A 50 1.68 -32.80 -13.83
CA TYR A 50 2.52 -31.74 -14.36
C TYR A 50 1.93 -30.36 -14.10
N VAL A 51 2.63 -29.56 -13.33
CA VAL A 51 2.32 -28.14 -13.14
C VAL A 51 3.22 -27.29 -14.06
N PRO A 52 2.63 -26.54 -15.01
CA PRO A 52 3.42 -25.66 -15.87
C PRO A 52 4.22 -24.64 -15.06
N ASN A 53 5.54 -24.64 -15.21
CA ASN A 53 6.40 -23.67 -14.57
C ASN A 53 6.17 -22.27 -15.18
N ALA A 54 5.56 -21.35 -14.41
CA ALA A 54 5.26 -19.99 -14.87
C ALA A 54 6.53 -19.20 -15.20
N PHE A 55 7.62 -19.42 -14.47
CA PHE A 55 8.92 -18.79 -14.74
C PHE A 55 9.54 -19.28 -16.06
N ALA A 56 9.46 -20.59 -16.34
CA ALA A 56 9.95 -21.13 -17.62
C ALA A 56 9.14 -20.63 -18.82
N ARG A 57 7.86 -20.30 -18.62
CA ARG A 57 7.02 -19.67 -19.66
C ARG A 57 7.38 -18.20 -19.87
N GLY A 58 7.62 -17.46 -18.80
CA GLY A 58 8.06 -16.05 -18.85
C GLY A 58 9.41 -15.88 -19.54
N LEU A 59 10.37 -16.77 -19.29
CA LEU A 59 11.67 -16.79 -19.95
C LEU A 59 11.58 -16.92 -21.49
N LYS A 60 10.57 -17.66 -22.00
CA LYS A 60 10.35 -17.81 -23.46
C LYS A 60 9.58 -16.65 -24.10
N ARG A 61 8.80 -15.89 -23.32
CA ARG A 61 7.97 -14.77 -23.81
C ARG A 61 8.60 -13.41 -23.64
N SER A 62 9.73 -13.27 -22.97
CA SER A 62 10.33 -11.97 -22.54
C SER A 62 9.41 -11.10 -21.67
N GLU A 63 8.24 -11.59 -21.30
CA GLU A 63 7.22 -10.86 -20.56
C GLU A 63 6.75 -11.70 -19.38
N SER A 64 6.89 -11.17 -18.18
CA SER A 64 6.31 -11.72 -16.96
C SER A 64 4.85 -11.27 -16.86
N LEU A 65 3.97 -12.14 -16.37
CA LEU A 65 2.59 -11.79 -15.98
C LEU A 65 2.47 -11.55 -14.45
N ILE A 66 3.57 -11.11 -13.83
CA ILE A 66 3.64 -10.84 -12.40
C ILE A 66 3.93 -9.35 -12.21
N ILE A 67 3.10 -8.68 -11.43
CA ILE A 67 3.36 -7.33 -10.91
C ILE A 67 3.93 -7.47 -9.51
N GLY A 68 5.09 -6.88 -9.25
CA GLY A 68 5.65 -6.75 -7.91
C GLY A 68 4.92 -5.67 -7.13
N VAL A 69 4.59 -5.95 -5.88
CA VAL A 69 4.01 -4.96 -4.95
C VAL A 69 4.87 -4.93 -3.72
N ILE A 70 5.49 -3.80 -3.45
CA ILE A 70 6.26 -3.56 -2.23
C ILE A 70 5.44 -2.63 -1.35
N THR A 71 5.17 -3.05 -0.12
CA THR A 71 4.42 -2.25 0.86
C THR A 71 5.26 -2.02 2.11
N ALA A 72 5.10 -0.85 2.71
CA ALA A 72 5.78 -0.50 3.94
C ALA A 72 5.27 -1.31 5.14
N SER A 73 3.97 -1.64 5.17
CA SER A 73 3.37 -2.45 6.23
C SER A 73 2.07 -3.11 5.77
N VAL A 74 1.95 -4.42 5.92
CA VAL A 74 0.70 -5.17 5.68
C VAL A 74 -0.26 -5.06 6.86
N ASP A 75 0.22 -4.71 8.05
CA ASP A 75 -0.58 -4.59 9.28
C ASP A 75 -1.44 -3.33 9.27
N ASN A 76 -1.10 -2.33 8.47
CA ASN A 76 -1.93 -1.15 8.30
C ASN A 76 -3.14 -1.49 7.41
N PRO A 77 -4.38 -1.41 7.92
CA PRO A 77 -5.59 -1.76 7.17
C PRO A 77 -5.76 -0.98 5.85
N PHE A 78 -5.28 0.28 5.79
CA PHE A 78 -5.33 1.09 4.58
C PHE A 78 -4.48 0.46 3.45
N TYR A 79 -3.25 0.00 3.76
CA TYR A 79 -2.43 -0.73 2.79
C TYR A 79 -3.06 -2.05 2.39
N SER A 80 -3.66 -2.78 3.33
CA SER A 80 -4.36 -4.05 3.02
C SER A 80 -5.50 -3.86 2.03
N GLU A 81 -6.27 -2.77 2.14
CA GLU A 81 -7.32 -2.42 1.17
C GLU A 81 -6.76 -2.05 -0.20
N MET A 82 -5.70 -1.26 -0.25
CA MET A 82 -4.99 -0.93 -1.50
C MET A 82 -4.46 -2.19 -2.19
N ILE A 83 -3.79 -3.09 -1.46
CA ILE A 83 -3.26 -4.35 -1.98
C ILE A 83 -4.37 -5.22 -2.57
N LYS A 84 -5.52 -5.30 -1.88
CA LYS A 84 -6.70 -6.02 -2.37
C LYS A 84 -7.23 -5.43 -3.69
N ALA A 85 -7.23 -4.10 -3.81
CA ALA A 85 -7.64 -3.41 -5.03
C ALA A 85 -6.62 -3.62 -6.17
N ILE A 86 -5.32 -3.53 -5.88
CA ILE A 86 -4.24 -3.85 -6.82
C ILE A 86 -4.42 -5.27 -7.36
N SER A 87 -4.60 -6.25 -6.48
CA SER A 87 -4.77 -7.66 -6.85
C SER A 87 -5.98 -7.87 -7.76
N ARG A 88 -7.11 -7.22 -7.45
CA ARG A 88 -8.34 -7.31 -8.25
C ARG A 88 -8.16 -6.67 -9.63
N GLU A 89 -7.56 -5.49 -9.71
CA GLU A 89 -7.36 -4.78 -10.97
C GLU A 89 -6.33 -5.52 -11.84
N ALA A 90 -5.18 -5.94 -11.28
CA ALA A 90 -4.18 -6.73 -11.98
C ALA A 90 -4.76 -8.00 -12.60
N LYS A 91 -5.63 -8.71 -11.85
CA LYS A 91 -6.30 -9.93 -12.32
C LYS A 91 -7.18 -9.70 -13.55
N LYS A 92 -7.87 -8.56 -13.65
CA LYS A 92 -8.69 -8.21 -14.84
C LYS A 92 -7.86 -8.16 -16.12
N HIS A 93 -6.57 -7.79 -15.99
CA HIS A 93 -5.62 -7.69 -17.08
C HIS A 93 -4.70 -8.91 -17.21
N GLY A 94 -5.02 -10.02 -16.54
CA GLY A 94 -4.28 -11.28 -16.61
C GLY A 94 -3.00 -11.34 -15.79
N TYR A 95 -2.74 -10.37 -14.94
CA TYR A 95 -1.58 -10.35 -14.05
C TYR A 95 -1.88 -10.97 -12.68
N THR A 96 -0.84 -11.55 -12.08
CA THR A 96 -0.80 -11.97 -10.68
C THR A 96 0.10 -11.00 -9.92
N ILE A 97 -0.17 -10.71 -8.65
CA ILE A 97 0.74 -9.92 -7.82
C ILE A 97 1.72 -10.81 -7.05
N MET A 98 2.93 -10.30 -6.85
CA MET A 98 3.92 -10.80 -5.88
C MET A 98 4.12 -9.70 -4.83
N LEU A 99 3.61 -9.96 -3.63
CA LEU A 99 3.67 -9.02 -2.52
C LEU A 99 4.93 -9.24 -1.70
N VAL A 100 5.62 -8.15 -1.36
CA VAL A 100 6.73 -8.11 -0.40
C VAL A 100 6.44 -7.01 0.61
N ASP A 101 6.45 -7.37 1.87
CA ASP A 101 6.35 -6.47 3.00
C ASP A 101 7.74 -6.07 3.48
N THR A 102 7.94 -4.80 3.79
CA THR A 102 9.25 -4.29 4.22
C THR A 102 9.31 -3.96 5.70
N ASP A 103 8.18 -4.08 6.41
CA ASP A 103 8.09 -3.82 7.85
C ASP A 103 8.71 -2.45 8.25
N GLU A 104 8.51 -1.43 7.40
CA GLU A 104 9.08 -0.07 7.53
C GLU A 104 10.63 -0.03 7.55
N LEU A 105 11.32 -1.07 7.07
CA LEU A 105 12.79 -1.19 7.11
C LEU A 105 13.43 -0.97 5.72
N GLU A 106 14.32 0.02 5.61
CA GLU A 106 15.03 0.36 4.36
C GLU A 106 15.83 -0.83 3.79
N GLU A 107 16.47 -1.62 4.66
CA GLU A 107 17.23 -2.79 4.24
C GLU A 107 16.32 -3.84 3.57
N LEU A 108 15.11 -4.03 4.09
CA LEU A 108 14.14 -4.96 3.51
C LEU A 108 13.56 -4.41 2.21
N GLU A 109 13.41 -3.10 2.08
CA GLU A 109 12.94 -2.47 0.85
C GLU A 109 13.94 -2.65 -0.30
N SER A 110 15.24 -2.39 -0.08
CA SER A 110 16.29 -2.66 -1.07
C SER A 110 16.31 -4.13 -1.49
N LYS A 111 16.22 -5.06 -0.54
CA LYS A 111 16.15 -6.51 -0.83
C LYS A 111 14.88 -6.90 -1.60
N ALA A 112 13.75 -6.25 -1.31
CA ALA A 112 12.48 -6.47 -2.01
C ALA A 112 12.60 -6.09 -3.48
N VAL A 113 13.19 -4.91 -3.76
CA VAL A 113 13.45 -4.45 -5.12
C VAL A 113 14.33 -5.45 -5.88
N ASP A 114 15.47 -5.86 -5.29
CA ASP A 114 16.38 -6.83 -5.91
C ASP A 114 15.71 -8.18 -6.16
N THR A 115 14.89 -8.63 -5.22
CA THR A 115 14.12 -9.88 -5.35
C THR A 115 13.17 -9.81 -6.54
N LEU A 116 12.37 -8.75 -6.64
CA LEU A 116 11.39 -8.59 -7.72
C LEU A 116 12.06 -8.44 -9.10
N LEU A 117 13.17 -7.69 -9.16
CA LEU A 117 13.99 -7.60 -10.39
C LEU A 117 14.56 -8.97 -10.77
N GLY A 118 15.03 -9.75 -9.79
CA GLY A 118 15.51 -11.12 -10.00
C GLY A 118 14.41 -12.06 -10.54
N TYR A 119 13.16 -11.88 -10.09
CA TYR A 119 11.99 -12.59 -10.62
C TYR A 119 11.51 -12.05 -11.98
N ARG A 120 12.10 -10.97 -12.49
CA ARG A 120 11.72 -10.33 -13.75
C ARG A 120 10.24 -9.99 -13.80
N VAL A 121 9.74 -9.37 -12.76
CA VAL A 121 8.34 -8.90 -12.73
C VAL A 121 8.09 -7.93 -13.88
N ALA A 122 6.85 -7.85 -14.36
CA ALA A 122 6.46 -6.96 -15.46
C ALA A 122 6.63 -5.49 -15.08
N GLY A 123 6.34 -5.16 -13.82
CA GLY A 123 6.46 -3.83 -13.25
C GLY A 123 6.34 -3.88 -11.73
N ILE A 124 6.62 -2.76 -11.08
CA ILE A 124 6.62 -2.66 -9.62
C ILE A 124 5.69 -1.52 -9.18
N ILE A 125 4.83 -1.79 -8.22
CA ILE A 125 4.11 -0.79 -7.43
C ILE A 125 4.80 -0.74 -6.07
N LEU A 126 5.31 0.43 -5.69
CA LEU A 126 6.16 0.62 -4.52
C LEU A 126 5.56 1.69 -3.60
N SER A 127 5.27 1.31 -2.35
CA SER A 127 5.05 2.25 -1.25
C SER A 127 6.34 2.36 -0.45
N PRO A 128 7.14 3.43 -0.63
CA PRO A 128 8.44 3.56 0.04
C PRO A 128 8.31 3.56 1.56
N VAL A 129 9.34 3.06 2.25
CA VAL A 129 9.39 3.08 3.73
C VAL A 129 9.49 4.50 4.28
N SER A 130 10.07 5.42 3.52
CA SER A 130 10.17 6.84 3.87
C SER A 130 9.76 7.74 2.71
N ASP A 131 9.19 8.89 3.06
CA ASP A 131 8.87 10.00 2.14
C ASP A 131 9.59 11.30 2.56
N GLU A 132 10.57 11.19 3.44
CA GLU A 132 11.41 12.31 3.83
C GLU A 132 12.17 12.87 2.62
N PRO A 133 12.32 14.20 2.53
CA PRO A 133 13.06 14.82 1.42
C PRO A 133 14.51 14.35 1.25
N SER A 134 15.13 13.90 2.35
CA SER A 134 16.50 13.38 2.37
C SER A 134 16.60 11.90 1.97
N TYR A 135 15.48 11.19 1.88
CA TYR A 135 15.46 9.76 1.57
C TYR A 135 15.86 9.49 0.12
N GLN A 136 17.04 8.88 -0.06
CA GLN A 136 17.64 8.55 -1.35
C GLN A 136 18.11 7.10 -1.35
N PRO A 137 17.20 6.13 -1.56
CA PRO A 137 17.56 4.72 -1.51
C PRO A 137 18.49 4.33 -2.69
N ASP A 138 19.39 3.39 -2.42
CA ASP A 138 20.41 2.91 -3.37
C ASP A 138 19.84 2.27 -4.64
N TYR A 139 18.63 1.73 -4.57
CA TYR A 139 17.94 1.12 -5.70
C TYR A 139 17.33 2.13 -6.68
N LEU A 140 17.22 3.41 -6.29
CA LEU A 140 16.51 4.44 -7.09
C LEU A 140 17.12 4.60 -8.49
N GLU A 141 18.43 4.66 -8.57
CA GLU A 141 19.15 4.76 -9.85
C GLU A 141 18.97 3.50 -10.70
N ARG A 142 19.04 2.33 -10.09
CA ARG A 142 18.81 1.04 -10.79
C ARG A 142 17.42 0.95 -11.39
N LEU A 143 16.39 1.37 -10.65
CA LEU A 143 15.02 1.40 -11.15
C LEU A 143 14.84 2.50 -12.21
N GLY A 144 15.44 3.67 -12.03
CA GLY A 144 15.34 4.79 -12.96
C GLY A 144 15.96 4.51 -14.32
N ASN A 145 17.08 3.78 -14.35
CA ASN A 145 17.80 3.37 -15.55
C ASN A 145 17.33 2.01 -16.10
N GLY A 146 16.50 1.30 -15.34
CA GLY A 146 15.99 -0.03 -15.69
C GLY A 146 14.85 0.02 -16.70
N LYS A 147 14.54 -1.18 -17.26
CA LYS A 147 13.40 -1.35 -18.17
C LYS A 147 12.09 -1.69 -17.46
N THR A 148 12.15 -2.00 -16.17
CA THR A 148 10.97 -2.37 -15.37
C THR A 148 10.24 -1.10 -14.93
N PRO A 149 9.01 -0.86 -15.39
CA PRO A 149 8.26 0.33 -15.00
C PRO A 149 7.91 0.28 -13.51
N VAL A 150 7.93 1.46 -12.88
CA VAL A 150 7.63 1.65 -11.46
C VAL A 150 6.56 2.71 -11.28
N VAL A 151 5.65 2.46 -10.35
CA VAL A 151 4.66 3.43 -9.86
C VAL A 151 4.79 3.53 -8.34
N LEU A 152 4.95 4.74 -7.83
CA LEU A 152 4.92 5.00 -6.40
C LEU A 152 3.47 5.12 -5.92
N LEU A 153 3.20 4.58 -4.74
CA LEU A 153 1.87 4.57 -4.14
C LEU A 153 1.93 5.09 -2.71
N ASP A 154 1.06 6.05 -2.38
CA ASP A 154 0.95 6.74 -1.10
C ASP A 154 2.18 7.60 -0.79
N ARG A 155 3.28 7.01 -0.35
CA ARG A 155 4.56 7.71 -0.12
C ARG A 155 5.32 7.89 -1.43
N THR A 156 6.15 8.94 -1.50
CA THR A 156 6.93 9.25 -2.71
C THR A 156 8.37 9.57 -2.35
N ILE A 157 9.28 9.18 -3.23
CA ILE A 157 10.69 9.56 -3.14
C ILE A 157 10.87 10.90 -3.86
N HIS A 158 11.57 11.84 -3.21
CA HIS A 158 11.82 13.18 -3.75
C HIS A 158 12.54 13.11 -5.10
N GLU A 159 12.12 13.92 -6.07
CA GLU A 159 12.66 13.97 -7.44
C GLU A 159 12.72 12.64 -8.20
N SER A 160 12.00 11.62 -7.73
CA SER A 160 11.98 10.33 -8.41
C SER A 160 11.37 10.41 -9.81
N PRO A 161 11.90 9.61 -10.77
CA PRO A 161 11.43 9.62 -12.14
C PRO A 161 10.17 8.76 -12.37
N PHE A 162 9.34 8.51 -11.40
CA PHE A 162 8.24 7.57 -11.50
C PHE A 162 6.87 8.25 -11.52
N SER A 163 5.90 7.61 -12.17
CA SER A 163 4.48 7.94 -11.97
C SER A 163 4.08 7.63 -10.54
N ARG A 164 3.07 8.34 -10.02
CA ARG A 164 2.70 8.19 -8.61
C ARG A 164 1.21 8.38 -8.37
N VAL A 165 0.71 7.65 -7.40
CA VAL A 165 -0.61 7.86 -6.79
C VAL A 165 -0.39 8.31 -5.36
N VAL A 166 -0.89 9.47 -4.99
CA VAL A 166 -0.73 10.08 -3.67
C VAL A 166 -2.06 10.48 -3.08
N LEU A 167 -2.12 10.60 -1.76
CA LEU A 167 -3.27 11.16 -1.07
C LEU A 167 -3.18 12.68 -0.98
N ASP A 168 -4.32 13.37 -0.90
CA ASP A 168 -4.38 14.80 -0.65
C ASP A 168 -4.24 15.08 0.86
N ASN A 169 -3.01 14.96 1.34
CA ASN A 169 -2.70 15.08 2.75
C ASN A 169 -2.92 16.48 3.31
N TYR A 170 -2.67 17.51 2.50
CA TYR A 170 -2.87 18.89 2.91
C TYR A 170 -4.36 19.20 3.17
N HIS A 171 -5.24 18.90 2.21
CA HIS A 171 -6.68 19.09 2.39
C HIS A 171 -7.26 18.16 3.46
N SER A 172 -6.68 16.98 3.66
CA SER A 172 -7.08 16.10 4.77
C SER A 172 -6.80 16.73 6.13
N GLY A 173 -5.68 17.45 6.27
CA GLY A 173 -5.39 18.24 7.46
C GLY A 173 -6.41 19.37 7.69
N ILE A 174 -6.81 20.07 6.61
CA ILE A 174 -7.82 21.12 6.66
C ILE A 174 -9.18 20.55 7.10
N GLU A 175 -9.66 19.52 6.42
CA GLU A 175 -10.98 18.90 6.70
C GLU A 175 -11.10 18.40 8.14
N ALA A 176 -10.06 17.71 8.64
CA ALA A 176 -10.03 17.24 10.03
C ALA A 176 -10.01 18.39 11.02
N ALA A 177 -9.21 19.43 10.79
CA ALA A 177 -9.16 20.61 11.65
C ALA A 177 -10.48 21.35 11.68
N GLN A 178 -11.12 21.58 10.54
CA GLN A 178 -12.43 22.22 10.44
C GLN A 178 -13.51 21.44 11.16
N TYR A 179 -13.45 20.09 11.09
CA TYR A 179 -14.36 19.24 11.85
C TYR A 179 -14.17 19.42 13.35
N LEU A 180 -12.92 19.37 13.85
CA LEU A 180 -12.61 19.51 15.26
C LEU A 180 -13.08 20.87 15.82
N VAL A 181 -12.79 21.97 15.12
CA VAL A 181 -13.22 23.32 15.51
C VAL A 181 -14.74 23.42 15.53
N ARG A 182 -15.42 22.88 14.53
CA ARG A 182 -16.89 22.94 14.42
C ARG A 182 -17.59 22.11 15.50
N GLN A 183 -17.04 20.94 15.84
CA GLN A 183 -17.63 20.03 16.84
C GLN A 183 -17.26 20.39 18.29
N THR A 184 -16.25 21.24 18.49
CA THR A 184 -15.77 21.65 19.81
C THR A 184 -15.83 23.17 19.95
N PRO A 185 -17.01 23.79 20.17
CA PRO A 185 -17.17 25.26 20.16
C PRO A 185 -16.24 26.02 21.10
N ASN A 186 -15.79 25.40 22.19
CA ASN A 186 -14.88 25.97 23.15
C ASN A 186 -13.50 25.29 23.15
N LEU A 187 -13.03 24.88 21.97
CA LEU A 187 -11.74 24.23 21.80
C LEU A 187 -10.61 25.13 22.35
N LYS A 188 -9.90 24.64 23.36
CA LYS A 188 -8.74 25.29 23.97
C LYS A 188 -7.46 24.43 23.86
N ARG A 189 -7.61 23.11 24.01
CA ARG A 189 -6.48 22.17 24.01
C ARG A 189 -6.72 21.07 22.99
N LEU A 190 -5.83 21.02 22.02
CA LEU A 190 -5.84 20.02 20.96
C LEU A 190 -4.56 19.19 21.02
N LEU A 191 -4.71 17.88 21.25
CA LEU A 191 -3.62 16.92 21.12
C LEU A 191 -3.57 16.38 19.70
N VAL A 192 -2.41 16.53 19.03
CA VAL A 192 -2.19 16.07 17.67
C VAL A 192 -1.13 14.97 17.68
N LEU A 193 -1.52 13.77 17.30
CA LEU A 193 -0.66 12.61 17.25
C LEU A 193 -0.27 12.36 15.79
N THR A 194 1.03 12.42 15.50
CA THR A 194 1.52 12.39 14.12
C THR A 194 2.40 11.18 13.84
N GLY A 195 2.72 10.95 12.56
CA GLY A 195 3.83 10.11 12.13
C GLY A 195 5.18 10.81 12.31
N PRO A 196 6.25 10.32 11.66
CA PRO A 196 7.58 10.91 11.74
C PRO A 196 7.57 12.40 11.38
N GLU A 197 8.33 13.19 12.14
CA GLU A 197 8.32 14.67 12.03
C GLU A 197 8.69 15.16 10.63
N HIS A 198 9.67 14.51 10.00
CA HIS A 198 10.18 14.89 8.69
C HIS A 198 9.46 14.22 7.51
N SER A 199 8.50 13.34 7.80
CA SER A 199 7.65 12.76 6.76
C SER A 199 6.86 13.85 6.04
N ARG A 200 6.87 13.81 4.72
CA ARG A 200 6.11 14.74 3.88
C ARG A 200 4.61 14.65 4.17
N ILE A 201 4.09 13.46 4.37
CA ILE A 201 2.68 13.24 4.75
C ILE A 201 2.37 13.98 6.05
N THR A 202 3.21 13.83 7.07
CA THR A 202 3.06 14.53 8.37
C THR A 202 3.11 16.04 8.17
N MET A 203 4.09 16.55 7.43
CA MET A 203 4.23 17.99 7.18
C MET A 203 3.03 18.58 6.42
N GLU A 204 2.51 17.90 5.40
CA GLU A 204 1.35 18.35 4.64
C GLU A 204 0.09 18.37 5.50
N ARG A 205 -0.18 17.33 6.31
CA ARG A 205 -1.31 17.28 7.26
C ARG A 205 -1.21 18.37 8.32
N LEU A 206 -0.03 18.57 8.91
CA LEU A 206 0.21 19.66 9.87
C LEU A 206 0.05 21.04 9.25
N LYS A 207 0.47 21.23 8.00
CA LYS A 207 0.29 22.50 7.29
C LYS A 207 -1.19 22.83 7.13
N GLY A 208 -2.01 21.87 6.71
CA GLY A 208 -3.46 22.07 6.59
C GLY A 208 -4.13 22.34 7.93
N LEU A 209 -3.76 21.62 8.99
CA LEU A 209 -4.22 21.88 10.35
C LEU A 209 -3.88 23.32 10.80
N LYS A 210 -2.61 23.74 10.66
CA LYS A 210 -2.14 25.07 11.08
C LYS A 210 -2.84 26.19 10.33
N GLU A 211 -3.18 26.00 9.06
CA GLU A 211 -3.93 27.00 8.27
C GLU A 211 -5.31 27.27 8.88
N VAL A 212 -6.06 26.23 9.24
CA VAL A 212 -7.36 26.39 9.91
C VAL A 212 -7.22 27.02 11.27
N LEU A 213 -6.23 26.59 12.05
CA LEU A 213 -6.04 27.10 13.42
C LEU A 213 -5.46 28.52 13.48
N ALA A 214 -4.99 29.09 12.37
CA ALA A 214 -4.58 30.47 12.31
C ALA A 214 -5.72 31.45 12.68
N ASP A 215 -6.96 31.07 12.41
CA ASP A 215 -8.17 31.83 12.79
C ASP A 215 -8.64 31.53 14.23
N HIS A 216 -7.94 30.62 14.92
CA HIS A 216 -8.27 30.16 16.28
C HIS A 216 -7.08 30.26 17.23
N PRO A 217 -6.51 31.47 17.47
CA PRO A 217 -5.28 31.66 18.24
C PRO A 217 -5.41 31.25 19.73
N GLN A 218 -6.63 31.06 20.22
CA GLN A 218 -6.89 30.59 21.58
C GLN A 218 -6.62 29.09 21.78
N VAL A 219 -6.46 28.31 20.68
CA VAL A 219 -6.25 26.87 20.75
C VAL A 219 -4.77 26.59 21.00
N GLN A 220 -4.49 25.97 22.13
CA GLN A 220 -3.18 25.40 22.44
C GLN A 220 -3.07 24.04 21.78
N VAL A 221 -2.08 23.89 20.90
CA VAL A 221 -1.83 22.66 20.15
C VAL A 221 -0.58 21.98 20.70
N GLU A 222 -0.74 20.77 21.17
CA GLU A 222 0.38 19.89 21.49
C GLU A 222 0.55 18.83 20.40
N VAL A 223 1.73 18.81 19.80
CA VAL A 223 2.06 17.87 18.71
C VAL A 223 3.03 16.83 19.24
N CYS A 224 2.61 15.56 19.24
CA CYS A 224 3.45 14.43 19.59
C CYS A 224 3.79 13.64 18.33
N ALA A 225 5.05 13.72 17.90
CA ALA A 225 5.56 12.97 16.77
C ALA A 225 5.93 11.55 17.19
N GLY A 226 5.55 10.57 16.36
CA GLY A 226 5.89 9.16 16.55
C GLY A 226 6.25 8.51 15.21
N ASP A 227 5.82 7.29 15.04
CA ASP A 227 5.75 6.62 13.75
C ASP A 227 4.29 6.41 13.32
N TYR A 228 4.07 5.71 12.22
CA TYR A 228 2.71 5.44 11.73
C TYR A 228 2.05 4.22 12.37
N THR A 229 2.57 3.75 13.54
CA THR A 229 2.07 2.59 14.26
C THR A 229 1.28 2.97 15.53
N LEU A 230 0.66 1.97 16.16
CA LEU A 230 -0.19 2.18 17.33
C LEU A 230 0.59 2.54 18.60
N MET A 231 1.76 1.91 18.81
CA MET A 231 2.40 1.96 20.13
C MET A 231 2.96 3.33 20.52
N PRO A 232 3.69 4.07 19.65
CA PRO A 232 4.15 5.41 20.01
C PRO A 232 2.99 6.35 20.35
N SER A 233 1.93 6.33 19.56
CA SER A 233 0.74 7.14 19.82
C SER A 233 0.08 6.79 21.17
N TYR A 234 0.00 5.50 21.49
CA TYR A 234 -0.49 5.05 22.80
C TYR A 234 0.36 5.60 23.95
N LEU A 235 1.69 5.49 23.85
CA LEU A 235 2.61 5.96 24.89
C LEU A 235 2.56 7.49 25.03
N HIS A 236 2.63 8.23 23.94
CA HIS A 236 2.53 9.70 23.96
C HIS A 236 1.21 10.19 24.56
N THR A 237 0.11 9.49 24.27
CA THR A 237 -1.18 9.85 24.89
C THR A 237 -1.19 9.55 26.37
N LEU A 238 -0.56 8.45 26.83
CA LEU A 238 -0.42 8.17 28.27
C LEU A 238 0.43 9.23 28.97
N ASP A 239 1.57 9.60 28.39
CA ASP A 239 2.47 10.62 28.94
C ASP A 239 1.74 11.97 29.04
N TYR A 240 1.00 12.35 27.98
CA TYR A 240 0.16 13.54 28.02
C TYR A 240 -0.85 13.51 29.17
N LEU A 241 -1.58 12.39 29.33
CA LEU A 241 -2.61 12.25 30.37
C LEU A 241 -2.03 12.13 31.79
N ALA A 242 -0.77 11.77 31.95
CA ALA A 242 -0.08 11.77 33.22
C ALA A 242 0.23 13.20 33.74
N GLU A 243 0.49 14.12 32.80
CA GLU A 243 0.89 15.50 33.12
C GLU A 243 -0.27 16.49 32.99
N HIS A 244 -1.30 16.17 32.23
CA HIS A 244 -2.41 17.06 31.92
C HIS A 244 -3.76 16.35 32.10
N SER A 245 -4.80 17.13 32.33
CA SER A 245 -6.18 16.63 32.16
C SER A 245 -6.48 16.33 30.68
N ALA A 246 -7.50 15.53 30.41
CA ALA A 246 -7.91 15.20 29.05
C ALA A 246 -8.00 16.46 28.18
N PRO A 247 -7.53 16.38 26.89
CA PRO A 247 -7.67 17.49 25.96
C PRO A 247 -9.15 17.65 25.55
N ASP A 248 -9.50 18.80 24.96
CA ASP A 248 -10.87 19.00 24.44
C ASP A 248 -11.07 18.22 23.13
N ALA A 249 -9.97 18.02 22.38
CA ALA A 249 -10.00 17.25 21.15
C ALA A 249 -8.67 16.52 20.88
N ILE A 250 -8.74 15.44 20.07
CA ILE A 250 -7.60 14.69 19.59
C ILE A 250 -7.68 14.56 18.08
N MET A 251 -6.55 14.79 17.38
CA MET A 251 -6.36 14.47 15.98
C MET A 251 -5.31 13.37 15.80
N GLY A 252 -5.70 12.25 15.21
CA GLY A 252 -4.77 11.16 14.86
C GLY A 252 -4.47 11.15 13.35
N PHE A 253 -3.18 11.10 12.98
CA PHE A 253 -2.76 11.23 11.58
C PHE A 253 -2.89 9.95 10.76
N ASN A 254 -3.26 8.84 11.35
CA ASN A 254 -3.79 7.68 10.66
C ASN A 254 -4.65 6.86 11.62
N GLN A 255 -5.25 5.78 11.12
CA GLN A 255 -6.11 4.92 11.92
C GLN A 255 -5.40 4.19 13.07
N LEU A 256 -4.13 3.74 12.89
CA LEU A 256 -3.37 3.07 13.95
C LEU A 256 -2.98 4.06 15.06
N ILE A 257 -2.61 5.28 14.69
CA ILE A 257 -2.35 6.38 15.61
C ILE A 257 -3.62 6.71 16.40
N THR A 258 -4.77 6.81 15.72
CA THR A 258 -6.07 7.06 16.39
C THR A 258 -6.43 5.93 17.36
N LEU A 259 -6.18 4.66 16.99
CA LEU A 259 -6.37 3.51 17.88
C LEU A 259 -5.46 3.57 19.10
N GLY A 260 -4.21 4.03 18.95
CA GLY A 260 -3.29 4.23 20.06
C GLY A 260 -3.86 5.21 21.10
N ALA A 261 -4.37 6.37 20.63
CA ALA A 261 -5.02 7.34 21.50
C ALA A 261 -6.24 6.76 22.22
N LEU A 262 -7.13 6.09 21.50
CA LEU A 262 -8.31 5.43 22.07
C LEU A 262 -7.95 4.40 23.15
N ARG A 263 -6.89 3.63 22.92
CA ARG A 263 -6.38 2.67 23.91
C ARG A 263 -5.91 3.38 25.19
N ALA A 264 -5.21 4.51 25.07
CA ALA A 264 -4.75 5.29 26.22
C ALA A 264 -5.91 5.91 27.02
N LEU A 265 -6.89 6.51 26.33
CA LEU A 265 -8.11 7.04 26.94
C LEU A 265 -8.85 5.95 27.75
N ARG A 266 -8.99 4.76 27.14
CA ARG A 266 -9.62 3.62 27.83
C ARG A 266 -8.87 3.19 29.10
N MET A 267 -7.53 3.17 29.06
CA MET A 267 -6.70 2.84 30.23
C MET A 267 -6.88 3.86 31.39
N HIS A 268 -7.14 5.10 31.06
CA HIS A 268 -7.46 6.17 32.06
C HIS A 268 -8.95 6.28 32.38
N ASN A 269 -9.79 5.36 31.93
CA ASN A 269 -11.24 5.39 32.09
C ASN A 269 -11.88 6.69 31.58
N ILE A 270 -11.31 7.32 30.56
CA ILE A 270 -11.86 8.48 29.85
C ILE A 270 -12.73 7.99 28.71
N PRO A 271 -14.05 8.25 28.74
CA PRO A 271 -14.94 7.86 27.64
C PRO A 271 -14.55 8.58 26.36
N HIS A 272 -14.49 7.86 25.23
CA HIS A 272 -14.13 8.44 23.94
C HIS A 272 -15.12 9.49 23.45
N ASP A 273 -16.37 9.46 23.90
CA ASP A 273 -17.43 10.42 23.60
C ASP A 273 -17.41 11.68 24.51
N SER A 274 -16.52 11.73 25.50
CA SER A 274 -16.32 12.90 26.35
C SER A 274 -15.46 14.00 25.72
N LEU A 275 -14.85 13.73 24.57
CA LEU A 275 -14.01 14.67 23.82
C LEU A 275 -14.20 14.43 22.31
N THR A 276 -13.85 15.43 21.50
CA THR A 276 -13.95 15.29 20.03
C THR A 276 -12.71 14.60 19.48
N ILE A 277 -12.89 13.52 18.70
CA ILE A 277 -11.79 12.81 18.07
C ILE A 277 -12.01 12.81 16.55
N CYS A 278 -10.97 13.14 15.80
CA CYS A 278 -10.95 13.01 14.34
C CYS A 278 -9.67 12.29 13.90
N GLY A 279 -9.84 11.21 13.16
CA GLY A 279 -8.73 10.48 12.56
C GLY A 279 -8.54 10.80 11.09
N ILE A 280 -7.45 10.32 10.51
CA ILE A 280 -7.29 10.17 9.07
C ILE A 280 -7.36 8.67 8.78
N ASP A 281 -8.15 8.33 7.74
CA ASP A 281 -8.58 7.00 7.37
C ASP A 281 -9.51 6.31 8.40
N ARG A 282 -10.34 5.40 7.89
CA ARG A 282 -11.38 4.74 8.69
C ARG A 282 -10.79 3.77 9.68
N LEU A 283 -11.32 3.74 10.89
CA LEU A 283 -11.11 2.65 11.84
C LEU A 283 -11.96 1.45 11.41
N PRO A 284 -11.35 0.32 11.06
CA PRO A 284 -12.11 -0.87 10.72
C PRO A 284 -13.00 -1.31 11.88
N PHE A 285 -14.28 -1.58 11.59
CA PHE A 285 -15.27 -2.12 12.54
C PHE A 285 -15.59 -1.19 13.74
N ALA A 286 -15.25 0.10 13.68
CA ALA A 286 -15.50 1.04 14.77
C ALA A 286 -16.98 1.11 15.14
N ASP A 287 -17.88 1.08 14.17
CA ASP A 287 -19.33 1.03 14.31
C ASP A 287 -19.81 -0.20 15.07
N ILE A 288 -19.24 -1.38 14.80
CA ILE A 288 -19.58 -2.64 15.49
C ILE A 288 -19.21 -2.60 16.97
N PHE A 289 -18.09 -1.95 17.29
CA PHE A 289 -17.61 -1.82 18.66
C PHE A 289 -18.21 -0.62 19.42
N GLY A 290 -19.13 0.12 18.79
CA GLY A 290 -19.76 1.29 19.41
C GLY A 290 -18.77 2.43 19.67
N VAL A 291 -17.76 2.58 18.83
CA VAL A 291 -16.73 3.63 18.89
C VAL A 291 -16.75 4.43 17.58
N PRO A 292 -17.86 5.11 17.25
CA PRO A 292 -17.94 5.91 16.05
C PRO A 292 -16.97 7.10 16.16
N ILE A 293 -15.96 7.13 15.29
CA ILE A 293 -14.95 8.19 15.25
C ILE A 293 -14.98 8.82 13.87
N ALA A 294 -15.16 10.13 13.83
CA ALA A 294 -15.07 10.88 12.59
C ALA A 294 -13.67 10.78 12.01
N CYS A 295 -13.60 10.67 10.68
CA CYS A 295 -12.32 10.59 9.99
C CYS A 295 -12.39 11.25 8.61
N VAL A 296 -11.23 11.68 8.13
CA VAL A 296 -11.06 12.03 6.72
C VAL A 296 -10.62 10.77 5.98
N ALA A 297 -11.55 10.12 5.30
CA ALA A 297 -11.33 8.83 4.65
C ALA A 297 -10.88 9.00 3.20
N HIS A 298 -9.89 8.22 2.78
CA HIS A 298 -9.47 8.11 1.39
C HIS A 298 -9.99 6.81 0.76
N ASP A 299 -10.23 6.86 -0.55
CA ASP A 299 -10.62 5.67 -1.31
C ASP A 299 -9.38 4.82 -1.65
N ALA A 300 -9.03 3.90 -0.74
CA ALA A 300 -7.95 2.95 -0.91
C ALA A 300 -8.12 2.06 -2.16
N SER A 301 -9.36 1.75 -2.53
CA SER A 301 -9.66 0.96 -3.73
C SER A 301 -9.34 1.74 -5.01
N LEU A 302 -9.68 3.02 -5.04
CA LEU A 302 -9.33 3.92 -6.14
C LEU A 302 -7.81 4.11 -6.23
N ALA A 303 -7.13 4.30 -5.09
CA ALA A 303 -5.67 4.43 -5.04
C ALA A 303 -4.97 3.20 -5.64
N GLY A 304 -5.30 2.00 -5.15
CA GLY A 304 -4.71 0.75 -5.63
C GLY A 304 -5.00 0.47 -7.10
N SER A 305 -6.25 0.66 -7.55
CA SER A 305 -6.61 0.44 -8.96
C SER A 305 -5.96 1.47 -9.90
N SER A 306 -5.80 2.72 -9.46
CA SER A 306 -5.10 3.76 -10.23
C SER A 306 -3.61 3.45 -10.39
N ALA A 307 -2.96 2.89 -9.34
CA ALA A 307 -1.57 2.47 -9.44
C ALA A 307 -1.37 1.38 -10.51
N VAL A 308 -2.28 0.39 -10.57
CA VAL A 308 -2.23 -0.64 -11.63
C VAL A 308 -2.41 -0.03 -13.01
N ARG A 309 -3.38 0.88 -13.19
CA ARG A 309 -3.61 1.53 -14.50
C ARG A 309 -2.39 2.32 -14.96
N LEU A 310 -1.80 3.14 -14.08
CA LEU A 310 -0.56 3.86 -14.40
C LEU A 310 0.58 2.91 -14.78
N LEU A 311 0.67 1.75 -14.12
CA LEU A 311 1.67 0.75 -14.44
C LEU A 311 1.43 0.11 -15.80
N LEU A 312 0.18 -0.28 -16.11
CA LEU A 312 -0.20 -0.85 -17.39
C LEU A 312 0.03 0.14 -18.56
N ASP A 313 -0.33 1.41 -18.37
CA ASP A 313 -0.04 2.46 -19.33
C ASP A 313 1.45 2.55 -19.68
N ARG A 314 2.31 2.38 -18.68
CA ARG A 314 3.78 2.36 -18.87
C ARG A 314 4.29 1.08 -19.51
N LEU A 315 3.59 -0.04 -19.31
CA LEU A 315 3.90 -1.31 -20.00
C LEU A 315 3.53 -1.26 -21.49
N GLU A 316 2.41 -0.60 -21.82
CA GLU A 316 1.96 -0.41 -23.19
C GLU A 316 2.82 0.62 -23.93
N ASP A 317 3.16 1.74 -23.30
CA ASP A 317 4.01 2.80 -23.85
C ASP A 317 5.09 3.24 -22.83
N PRO A 318 6.32 2.69 -22.94
CA PRO A 318 7.43 3.09 -22.07
C PRO A 318 7.81 4.58 -22.14
N HIS A 319 7.41 5.30 -23.20
CA HIS A 319 7.69 6.72 -23.40
C HIS A 319 6.56 7.64 -22.93
N LYS A 320 5.42 7.09 -22.50
CA LYS A 320 4.30 7.87 -21.96
C LYS A 320 4.80 8.84 -20.87
N PRO A 321 4.36 10.11 -20.85
CA PRO A 321 4.68 11.04 -19.77
C PRO A 321 4.37 10.46 -18.38
N ARG A 322 5.08 10.92 -17.38
CA ARG A 322 4.83 10.54 -15.98
C ARG A 322 3.59 11.22 -15.49
N ASP A 323 2.72 10.45 -14.86
CA ASP A 323 1.45 10.93 -14.34
C ASP A 323 1.43 10.95 -12.81
N LYS A 324 0.70 11.91 -12.26
CA LYS A 324 0.39 12.00 -10.85
C LYS A 324 -1.13 11.94 -10.68
N VAL A 325 -1.59 10.94 -9.93
CA VAL A 325 -2.98 10.84 -9.47
C VAL A 325 -3.04 11.25 -8.00
N VAL A 326 -3.97 12.14 -7.67
CA VAL A 326 -4.21 12.60 -6.29
C VAL A 326 -5.57 12.08 -5.85
N ILE A 327 -5.60 11.36 -4.74
CA ILE A 327 -6.83 10.83 -4.14
C ILE A 327 -7.27 11.78 -3.04
N ALA A 328 -8.41 12.42 -3.24
CA ALA A 328 -8.99 13.31 -2.25
C ALA A 328 -9.54 12.53 -1.05
N GLY A 329 -9.33 13.06 0.16
CA GLY A 329 -10.01 12.63 1.36
C GLY A 329 -11.44 13.20 1.42
N LYS A 330 -12.33 12.52 2.16
CA LYS A 330 -13.68 12.99 2.46
C LYS A 330 -13.94 12.80 3.93
N LEU A 331 -14.47 13.83 4.57
CA LEU A 331 -14.93 13.73 5.95
C LEU A 331 -16.11 12.77 6.04
N GLU A 332 -15.99 11.81 6.92
CA GLU A 332 -17.03 10.86 7.30
C GLU A 332 -17.29 10.99 8.80
N ASN A 333 -18.55 11.14 9.15
CA ASN A 333 -18.97 11.08 10.55
C ASN A 333 -18.98 9.60 10.96
N GLY A 334 -18.45 9.31 12.15
CA GLY A 334 -18.47 7.98 12.70
C GLY A 334 -19.86 7.49 13.07
#